data_70154bad4781d3cd88ef76175aa4a65b
#
_entry.id   70154bad4781d3cd88ef76175aa4a65b
#
_cell.length_a   1.000
_cell.length_b   1.000
_cell.length_c   1.000
_cell.angle_alpha   90.00
_cell.angle_beta   90.00
_cell.angle_gamma   90.00
#
_symmetry.space_group_name_H-M   'P 1'
#
loop_
_entity.id
_entity.type
_entity.pdbx_description
1 polymer ?
#
loop_
_entity_poly.entity_id
_entity_poly.type
_entity_poly.pdbx_seq_one_letter_code
_entity_poly.pdbx_strand_id
1 'polypeptide(L)'
;MQKPKAFFYYLILLSLVGSGLVYLATSRYGAGVSADAAKNMSTAESLLAGRGFFAHDGGPLVYWPPLYPLLLAGWSALTGSDVFVAGWLFNILLMAVNTFLAGWLVYEAFRDKPVYAYLGALFVLGSESALRIHANVASDPLYITFSLIFLLAANRYMERTSPGALWVMILTSALAMLQRWLGASLLAMGGLVILAARWKDWRAILRDGILMSLSLLPVAGWIYFHNIRRYNTFWGVDSPPLDPWMNFRFSLTKMMHWFMPYHPRLDVVLYNPLIVLGLIALILILLARREDWSIWWRTLWKPNIFPVVFFLPLSLVGLALTIVTRDHLDPYSDRYYVGFLASVIVILFVSLDTLVLPRLKADGKTGRIIVATLFGIWFLVYPTFSIYKYISASMANGEASNYNYYNNRTFNENPAIPVIKQLVAENPEAYFYSNYADGMWFYTRRNAPLMPRSSEDMNIEGIRENYAGWPGDKPGYILWFLPNEFKHVVPPEILGKIADVELIFASDNGVIYSVQARP
;
A
#
# COMPACT_ATOMS: atom_id res chain seq x y z
N MET A 1 35.69 -3.82 -7.19
CA MET A 1 35.45 -4.35 -5.82
C MET A 1 34.60 -5.61 -5.91
N GLN A 2 35.08 -6.72 -5.37
CA GLN A 2 34.27 -7.93 -5.24
C GLN A 2 33.14 -7.63 -4.25
N LYS A 3 31.89 -7.89 -4.67
CA LYS A 3 30.73 -7.80 -3.78
C LYS A 3 30.94 -8.79 -2.63
N PRO A 4 30.82 -8.38 -1.36
CA PRO A 4 31.06 -9.31 -0.26
C PRO A 4 30.01 -10.40 -0.29
N LYS A 5 30.41 -11.63 -0.58
CA LYS A 5 29.52 -12.81 -0.60
C LYS A 5 28.73 -12.94 0.69
N ALA A 6 29.35 -12.61 1.83
CA ALA A 6 28.71 -12.65 3.14
C ALA A 6 27.46 -11.73 3.22
N PHE A 7 27.52 -10.51 2.66
CA PHE A 7 26.36 -9.61 2.67
C PHE A 7 25.22 -10.12 1.77
N PHE A 8 25.55 -10.73 0.64
CA PHE A 8 24.54 -11.35 -0.22
C PHE A 8 23.79 -12.48 0.48
N TYR A 9 24.50 -13.39 1.16
CA TYR A 9 23.88 -14.45 1.96
C TYR A 9 23.06 -13.90 3.13
N TYR A 10 23.52 -12.82 3.77
CA TYR A 10 22.77 -12.13 4.80
C TYR A 10 21.43 -11.59 4.27
N LEU A 11 21.42 -10.97 3.09
CA LEU A 11 20.19 -10.50 2.46
C LEU A 11 19.23 -11.64 2.12
N ILE A 12 19.75 -12.76 1.61
CA ILE A 12 18.91 -13.96 1.38
C ILE A 12 18.29 -14.43 2.68
N LEU A 13 19.07 -14.52 3.76
CA LEU A 13 18.55 -14.91 5.08
C LEU A 13 17.45 -13.96 5.56
N LEU A 14 17.67 -12.64 5.50
CA LEU A 14 16.65 -11.66 5.89
C LEU A 14 15.39 -11.76 5.02
N SER A 15 15.54 -12.00 3.72
CA SER A 15 14.43 -12.19 2.79
C SER A 15 13.58 -13.41 3.14
N LEU A 16 14.23 -14.52 3.45
CA LEU A 16 13.54 -15.75 3.90
C LEU A 16 12.84 -15.54 5.25
N VAL A 17 13.51 -14.87 6.19
CA VAL A 17 12.91 -14.52 7.49
C VAL A 17 11.69 -13.61 7.27
N GLY A 18 11.79 -12.58 6.44
CA GLY A 18 10.67 -11.67 6.12
C GLY A 18 9.46 -12.42 5.57
N SER A 19 9.66 -13.27 4.56
CA SER A 19 8.59 -14.12 4.02
C SER A 19 8.02 -15.07 5.09
N GLY A 20 8.87 -15.66 5.92
CA GLY A 20 8.45 -16.52 7.02
C GLY A 20 7.59 -15.79 8.04
N LEU A 21 7.91 -14.52 8.37
CA LEU A 21 7.11 -13.68 9.27
C LEU A 21 5.74 -13.34 8.67
N VAL A 22 5.67 -13.02 7.36
CA VAL A 22 4.39 -12.81 6.66
C VAL A 22 3.55 -14.09 6.66
N TYR A 23 4.17 -15.23 6.32
CA TYR A 23 3.49 -16.53 6.36
C TYR A 23 2.96 -16.85 7.76
N LEU A 24 3.77 -16.64 8.80
CA LEU A 24 3.37 -16.87 10.19
C LEU A 24 2.20 -15.96 10.60
N ALA A 25 2.26 -14.66 10.27
CA ALA A 25 1.18 -13.72 10.56
C ALA A 25 -0.16 -14.11 9.91
N THR A 26 -0.10 -14.75 8.74
CA THR A 26 -1.27 -15.11 7.91
C THR A 26 -1.62 -16.60 7.96
N SER A 27 -0.93 -17.40 8.82
CA SER A 27 -1.04 -18.86 8.81
C SER A 27 -2.42 -19.40 9.21
N ARG A 28 -3.16 -18.69 10.06
CA ARG A 28 -4.44 -19.17 10.60
C ARG A 28 -5.65 -18.81 9.73
N TYR A 29 -5.70 -17.58 9.25
CA TYR A 29 -6.86 -17.06 8.50
C TYR A 29 -6.53 -16.72 7.03
N GLY A 30 -5.27 -16.83 6.61
CA GLY A 30 -4.79 -16.32 5.32
C GLY A 30 -4.51 -14.83 5.33
N ALA A 31 -4.24 -14.27 4.17
CA ALA A 31 -3.99 -12.84 4.01
C ALA A 31 -5.21 -11.99 4.32
N GLY A 32 -4.98 -10.75 4.77
CA GLY A 32 -6.05 -9.77 4.94
C GLY A 32 -6.68 -9.37 3.60
N VAL A 33 -7.96 -9.08 3.62
CA VAL A 33 -8.76 -8.69 2.43
C VAL A 33 -9.47 -7.38 2.70
N SER A 34 -9.00 -6.30 2.08
CA SER A 34 -9.67 -5.00 2.09
C SER A 34 -10.68 -4.88 0.93
N ALA A 35 -11.45 -3.80 0.89
CA ALA A 35 -12.31 -3.48 -0.25
C ALA A 35 -11.53 -3.41 -1.58
N ASP A 36 -10.35 -2.75 -1.58
CA ASP A 36 -9.48 -2.72 -2.76
C ASP A 36 -9.03 -4.13 -3.18
N ALA A 37 -8.72 -5.00 -2.21
CA ALA A 37 -8.34 -6.39 -2.46
C ALA A 37 -9.49 -7.18 -3.10
N ALA A 38 -10.70 -7.07 -2.54
CA ALA A 38 -11.89 -7.73 -3.08
C ALA A 38 -12.17 -7.29 -4.52
N LYS A 39 -12.09 -5.99 -4.83
CA LYS A 39 -12.26 -5.48 -6.19
C LYS A 39 -11.19 -5.97 -7.16
N ASN A 40 -9.92 -5.98 -6.76
CA ASN A 40 -8.83 -6.50 -7.58
C ASN A 40 -8.98 -8.01 -7.85
N MET A 41 -9.31 -8.79 -6.82
CA MET A 41 -9.51 -10.24 -6.95
C MET A 41 -10.73 -10.58 -7.80
N SER A 42 -11.87 -9.90 -7.59
CA SER A 42 -13.06 -10.11 -8.41
C SER A 42 -12.86 -9.70 -9.87
N THR A 43 -12.07 -8.65 -10.12
CA THR A 43 -11.66 -8.30 -11.48
C THR A 43 -10.76 -9.36 -12.08
N ALA A 44 -9.85 -9.96 -11.31
CA ALA A 44 -9.03 -11.08 -11.77
C ALA A 44 -9.89 -12.31 -12.13
N GLU A 45 -10.90 -12.65 -11.34
CA GLU A 45 -11.88 -13.71 -11.67
C GLU A 45 -12.69 -13.36 -12.93
N SER A 46 -13.09 -12.09 -13.08
CA SER A 46 -13.78 -11.62 -14.28
C SER A 46 -12.92 -11.76 -15.54
N LEU A 47 -11.62 -11.49 -15.44
CA LEU A 47 -10.64 -11.69 -16.53
C LEU A 47 -10.47 -13.18 -16.87
N LEU A 48 -10.35 -14.06 -15.88
CA LEU A 48 -10.25 -15.51 -16.06
C LEU A 48 -11.52 -16.09 -16.73
N ALA A 49 -12.68 -15.51 -16.42
CA ALA A 49 -13.95 -15.87 -17.05
C ALA A 49 -14.20 -15.21 -18.43
N GLY A 50 -13.22 -14.46 -18.97
CA GLY A 50 -13.34 -13.78 -20.27
C GLY A 50 -14.28 -12.57 -20.29
N ARG A 51 -14.77 -12.09 -19.13
CA ARG A 51 -15.71 -10.97 -19.01
C ARG A 51 -15.04 -9.61 -19.07
N GLY A 52 -13.71 -9.54 -18.91
CA GLY A 52 -12.95 -8.29 -18.93
C GLY A 52 -12.78 -7.65 -17.54
N PHE A 53 -12.51 -6.34 -17.51
CA PHE A 53 -12.19 -5.59 -16.29
C PHE A 53 -13.45 -5.12 -15.54
N PHE A 54 -14.15 -6.06 -14.92
CA PHE A 54 -15.34 -5.78 -14.10
C PHE A 54 -15.13 -6.29 -12.67
N ALA A 55 -15.53 -5.49 -11.68
CA ALA A 55 -15.51 -5.88 -10.28
C ALA A 55 -16.82 -6.61 -9.88
N HIS A 56 -16.86 -7.11 -8.64
CA HIS A 56 -18.00 -7.87 -8.11
C HIS A 56 -19.30 -7.08 -7.99
N ASP A 57 -19.24 -5.74 -7.95
CA ASP A 57 -20.41 -4.85 -7.97
C ASP A 57 -21.00 -4.67 -9.37
N GLY A 58 -20.42 -5.34 -10.39
CA GLY A 58 -20.80 -5.20 -11.80
C GLY A 58 -20.22 -3.96 -12.46
N GLY A 59 -19.55 -3.07 -11.71
CA GLY A 59 -18.91 -1.87 -12.22
C GLY A 59 -17.58 -2.15 -12.94
N PRO A 60 -17.21 -1.31 -13.92
CA PRO A 60 -15.92 -1.42 -14.59
C PRO A 60 -14.77 -0.98 -13.69
N LEU A 61 -13.59 -1.61 -13.87
CA LEU A 61 -12.37 -1.21 -13.18
C LEU A 61 -11.81 0.08 -13.81
N VAL A 62 -12.28 1.23 -13.39
CA VAL A 62 -11.81 2.55 -13.89
C VAL A 62 -11.01 3.35 -12.85
N TYR A 63 -11.23 3.07 -11.58
CA TYR A 63 -10.57 3.76 -10.46
C TYR A 63 -9.12 3.31 -10.26
N TRP A 64 -8.84 2.01 -10.39
CA TRP A 64 -7.51 1.42 -10.24
C TRP A 64 -6.87 1.12 -11.58
N PRO A 65 -5.53 1.26 -11.69
CA PRO A 65 -4.79 0.77 -12.85
C PRO A 65 -4.86 -0.76 -12.97
N PRO A 66 -4.69 -1.33 -14.20
CA PRO A 66 -5.06 -2.72 -14.50
C PRO A 66 -4.04 -3.79 -14.13
N LEU A 67 -2.79 -3.42 -13.79
CA LEU A 67 -1.70 -4.39 -13.74
C LEU A 67 -1.88 -5.44 -12.64
N TYR A 68 -2.37 -5.04 -11.46
CA TYR A 68 -2.48 -5.99 -10.35
C TYR A 68 -3.53 -7.08 -10.60
N PRO A 69 -4.78 -6.77 -10.99
CA PRO A 69 -5.73 -7.83 -11.37
C PRO A 69 -5.24 -8.71 -12.54
N LEU A 70 -4.53 -8.15 -13.53
CA LEU A 70 -3.92 -8.94 -14.61
C LEU A 70 -2.89 -9.95 -14.09
N LEU A 71 -2.03 -9.52 -13.16
CA LEU A 71 -1.03 -10.41 -12.56
C LEU A 71 -1.66 -11.46 -11.66
N LEU A 72 -2.69 -11.11 -10.89
CA LEU A 72 -3.44 -12.09 -10.09
C LEU A 72 -4.10 -13.15 -10.99
N ALA A 73 -4.77 -12.72 -12.06
CA ALA A 73 -5.38 -13.62 -13.04
C ALA A 73 -4.33 -14.53 -13.70
N GLY A 74 -3.20 -13.94 -14.15
CA GLY A 74 -2.10 -14.68 -14.76
C GLY A 74 -1.47 -15.70 -13.80
N TRP A 75 -1.23 -15.31 -12.55
CA TRP A 75 -0.67 -16.21 -11.54
C TRP A 75 -1.64 -17.32 -11.17
N SER A 76 -2.93 -17.01 -10.99
CA SER A 76 -3.99 -17.99 -10.76
C SER A 76 -4.10 -18.99 -11.92
N ALA A 77 -4.10 -18.51 -13.16
CA ALA A 77 -4.13 -19.36 -14.36
C ALA A 77 -2.92 -20.29 -14.47
N LEU A 78 -1.72 -19.80 -14.14
CA LEU A 78 -0.48 -20.58 -14.21
C LEU A 78 -0.39 -21.64 -13.12
N THR A 79 -0.88 -21.35 -11.93
CA THR A 79 -0.78 -22.24 -10.76
C THR A 79 -2.02 -23.12 -10.56
N GLY A 80 -3.14 -22.81 -11.22
CA GLY A 80 -4.43 -23.45 -10.98
C GLY A 80 -5.04 -23.12 -9.61
N SER A 81 -4.48 -22.14 -8.87
CA SER A 81 -4.94 -21.76 -7.55
C SER A 81 -6.08 -20.72 -7.61
N ASP A 82 -6.90 -20.66 -6.56
CA ASP A 82 -7.84 -19.56 -6.36
C ASP A 82 -7.11 -18.20 -6.33
N VAL A 83 -7.75 -17.14 -6.81
CA VAL A 83 -7.15 -15.80 -6.90
C VAL A 83 -6.73 -15.22 -5.55
N PHE A 84 -7.41 -15.61 -4.47
CA PHE A 84 -7.02 -15.23 -3.11
C PHE A 84 -5.71 -15.91 -2.70
N VAL A 85 -5.60 -17.22 -2.92
CA VAL A 85 -4.37 -18.00 -2.65
C VAL A 85 -3.23 -17.50 -3.52
N ALA A 86 -3.50 -17.21 -4.79
CA ALA A 86 -2.54 -16.62 -5.72
C ALA A 86 -2.00 -15.28 -5.18
N GLY A 87 -2.86 -14.37 -4.75
CA GLY A 87 -2.48 -13.06 -4.19
C GLY A 87 -1.72 -13.18 -2.88
N TRP A 88 -2.12 -14.08 -1.99
CA TRP A 88 -1.45 -14.37 -0.74
C TRP A 88 0.00 -14.84 -0.95
N LEU A 89 0.19 -15.90 -1.74
CA LEU A 89 1.52 -16.44 -2.02
C LEU A 89 2.40 -15.44 -2.78
N PHE A 90 1.81 -14.69 -3.70
CA PHE A 90 2.51 -13.64 -4.44
C PHE A 90 3.05 -12.56 -3.50
N ASN A 91 2.26 -12.09 -2.53
CA ASN A 91 2.71 -11.07 -1.58
C ASN A 91 3.75 -11.59 -0.57
N ILE A 92 3.70 -12.87 -0.19
CA ILE A 92 4.78 -13.54 0.57
C ILE A 92 6.09 -13.52 -0.23
N LEU A 93 6.04 -13.85 -1.51
CA LEU A 93 7.21 -13.78 -2.41
C LEU A 93 7.73 -12.33 -2.53
N LEU A 94 6.83 -11.37 -2.72
CA LEU A 94 7.19 -9.95 -2.81
C LEU A 94 7.85 -9.44 -1.52
N MET A 95 7.51 -9.96 -0.34
CA MET A 95 8.22 -9.61 0.90
C MET A 95 9.70 -10.01 0.82
N ALA A 96 10.01 -11.22 0.31
CA ALA A 96 11.40 -11.63 0.09
C ALA A 96 12.11 -10.69 -0.89
N VAL A 97 11.48 -10.44 -2.04
CA VAL A 97 12.05 -9.59 -3.10
C VAL A 97 12.28 -8.16 -2.58
N ASN A 98 11.30 -7.57 -1.90
CA ASN A 98 11.39 -6.20 -1.41
C ASN A 98 12.42 -6.05 -0.29
N THR A 99 12.51 -7.02 0.63
CA THR A 99 13.54 -7.05 1.67
C THR A 99 14.94 -7.13 1.04
N PHE A 100 15.12 -7.99 0.04
CA PHE A 100 16.38 -8.13 -0.68
C PHE A 100 16.76 -6.82 -1.41
N LEU A 101 15.84 -6.29 -2.21
CA LEU A 101 16.08 -5.10 -3.04
C LEU A 101 16.32 -3.85 -2.18
N ALA A 102 15.55 -3.65 -1.12
CA ALA A 102 15.73 -2.52 -0.21
C ALA A 102 17.07 -2.61 0.55
N GLY A 103 17.40 -3.79 1.07
CA GLY A 103 18.72 -4.03 1.70
C GLY A 103 19.88 -3.84 0.72
N TRP A 104 19.71 -4.27 -0.54
CA TRP A 104 20.69 -4.05 -1.59
C TRP A 104 20.84 -2.56 -1.94
N LEU A 105 19.74 -1.82 -1.99
CA LEU A 105 19.75 -0.37 -2.23
C LEU A 105 20.50 0.37 -1.12
N VAL A 106 20.27 0.01 0.15
CA VAL A 106 21.02 0.57 1.29
C VAL A 106 22.51 0.19 1.20
N TYR A 107 22.85 -1.04 0.81
CA TYR A 107 24.24 -1.42 0.58
C TYR A 107 24.92 -0.57 -0.50
N GLU A 108 24.23 -0.32 -1.62
CA GLU A 108 24.76 0.53 -2.69
C GLU A 108 25.03 1.97 -2.19
N ALA A 109 24.20 2.49 -1.28
CA ALA A 109 24.41 3.81 -0.67
C ALA A 109 25.62 3.84 0.29
N PHE A 110 25.94 2.72 0.96
CA PHE A 110 26.98 2.64 2.01
C PHE A 110 28.07 1.60 1.73
N ARG A 111 28.49 1.44 0.45
CA ARG A 111 29.52 0.47 0.03
C ARG A 111 30.82 0.54 0.86
N ASP A 112 31.18 1.75 1.28
CA ASP A 112 32.39 2.00 2.06
C ASP A 112 32.17 1.85 3.58
N LYS A 113 30.95 1.65 4.03
CA LYS A 113 30.52 1.59 5.42
C LYS A 113 29.58 0.41 5.67
N PRO A 114 30.09 -0.83 5.58
CA PRO A 114 29.25 -2.03 5.58
C PRO A 114 28.34 -2.17 6.82
N VAL A 115 28.72 -1.60 7.96
CA VAL A 115 27.88 -1.60 9.17
C VAL A 115 26.50 -0.98 8.91
N TYR A 116 26.45 0.17 8.22
CA TYR A 116 25.18 0.82 7.89
C TYR A 116 24.36 -0.02 6.91
N ALA A 117 25.02 -0.72 5.98
CA ALA A 117 24.33 -1.63 5.07
C ALA A 117 23.64 -2.79 5.83
N TYR A 118 24.37 -3.42 6.78
CA TYR A 118 23.80 -4.49 7.60
C TYR A 118 22.65 -3.99 8.48
N LEU A 119 22.84 -2.87 9.18
CA LEU A 119 21.82 -2.29 10.05
C LEU A 119 20.59 -1.81 9.26
N GLY A 120 20.82 -1.19 8.09
CA GLY A 120 19.72 -0.72 7.25
C GLY A 120 18.88 -1.84 6.65
N ALA A 121 19.52 -2.94 6.22
CA ALA A 121 18.80 -4.13 5.77
C ALA A 121 17.97 -4.77 6.92
N LEU A 122 18.55 -4.81 8.13
CA LEU A 122 17.83 -5.28 9.32
C LEU A 122 16.66 -4.34 9.66
N PHE A 123 16.81 -3.04 9.50
CA PHE A 123 15.72 -2.08 9.71
C PHE A 123 14.55 -2.32 8.75
N VAL A 124 14.80 -2.62 7.47
CA VAL A 124 13.75 -2.97 6.51
C VAL A 124 12.94 -4.16 7.02
N LEU A 125 13.61 -5.22 7.47
CA LEU A 125 12.95 -6.39 8.05
C LEU A 125 12.18 -6.04 9.33
N GLY A 126 12.70 -5.14 10.16
CA GLY A 126 12.11 -4.70 11.42
C GLY A 126 10.89 -3.78 11.28
N SER A 127 10.48 -3.43 10.07
CA SER A 127 9.31 -2.58 9.84
C SER A 127 8.00 -3.36 9.92
N GLU A 128 7.23 -3.17 11.01
CA GLU A 128 5.87 -3.72 11.13
C GLU A 128 4.99 -3.29 9.96
N SER A 129 5.09 -2.03 9.51
CA SER A 129 4.32 -1.53 8.37
C SER A 129 4.63 -2.28 7.08
N ALA A 130 5.91 -2.64 6.84
CA ALA A 130 6.28 -3.47 5.70
C ALA A 130 5.69 -4.88 5.82
N LEU A 131 5.76 -5.48 7.00
CA LEU A 131 5.16 -6.79 7.27
C LEU A 131 3.64 -6.76 7.02
N ARG A 132 2.94 -5.76 7.56
CA ARG A 132 1.49 -5.57 7.47
C ARG A 132 1.00 -5.48 6.03
N ILE A 133 1.63 -4.67 5.17
CA ILE A 133 1.18 -4.53 3.78
C ILE A 133 1.39 -5.79 2.94
N HIS A 134 2.42 -6.59 3.26
CA HIS A 134 2.65 -7.88 2.58
C HIS A 134 1.76 -8.99 3.12
N ALA A 135 1.22 -8.86 4.32
CA ALA A 135 0.26 -9.79 4.88
C ALA A 135 -1.18 -9.60 4.36
N ASN A 136 -1.41 -8.65 3.46
CA ASN A 136 -2.69 -8.40 2.79
C ASN A 136 -2.61 -8.71 1.31
N VAL A 137 -3.73 -9.07 0.67
CA VAL A 137 -3.82 -9.15 -0.80
C VAL A 137 -3.90 -7.73 -1.35
N ALA A 138 -2.75 -7.06 -1.38
CA ALA A 138 -2.64 -5.65 -1.74
C ALA A 138 -1.71 -5.44 -2.93
N SER A 139 -1.97 -4.39 -3.69
CA SER A 139 -1.15 -4.00 -4.85
C SER A 139 0.13 -3.25 -4.46
N ASP A 140 0.23 -2.78 -3.23
CA ASP A 140 1.33 -1.97 -2.71
C ASP A 140 2.70 -2.68 -2.73
N PRO A 141 2.82 -3.98 -2.35
CA PRO A 141 4.09 -4.70 -2.39
C PRO A 141 4.75 -4.70 -3.77
N LEU A 142 3.95 -4.84 -4.83
CA LEU A 142 4.45 -4.84 -6.19
C LEU A 142 4.92 -3.44 -6.65
N TYR A 143 4.20 -2.38 -6.26
CA TYR A 143 4.63 -1.01 -6.48
C TYR A 143 5.99 -0.73 -5.82
N ILE A 144 6.21 -1.22 -4.59
CA ILE A 144 7.48 -1.10 -3.89
C ILE A 144 8.59 -1.82 -4.66
N THR A 145 8.32 -3.02 -5.18
CA THR A 145 9.28 -3.76 -6.02
C THR A 145 9.73 -2.94 -7.22
N PHE A 146 8.79 -2.37 -7.98
CA PHE A 146 9.12 -1.52 -9.13
C PHE A 146 9.90 -0.26 -8.73
N SER A 147 9.53 0.36 -7.61
CA SER A 147 10.24 1.54 -7.09
C SER A 147 11.68 1.20 -6.71
N LEU A 148 11.93 0.09 -6.05
CA LEU A 148 13.26 -0.34 -5.65
C LEU A 148 14.14 -0.70 -6.87
N ILE A 149 13.59 -1.41 -7.86
CA ILE A 149 14.30 -1.72 -9.11
C ILE A 149 14.62 -0.41 -9.86
N PHE A 150 13.64 0.51 -9.93
CA PHE A 150 13.84 1.82 -10.52
C PHE A 150 15.00 2.57 -9.84
N LEU A 151 15.04 2.65 -8.52
CA LEU A 151 16.07 3.37 -7.77
C LEU A 151 17.46 2.75 -7.96
N LEU A 152 17.56 1.42 -8.01
CA LEU A 152 18.80 0.72 -8.34
C LEU A 152 19.29 1.03 -9.76
N ALA A 153 18.36 1.10 -10.72
CA ALA A 153 18.68 1.50 -12.09
C ALA A 153 19.07 2.98 -12.17
N ALA A 154 18.38 3.85 -11.42
CA ALA A 154 18.68 5.27 -11.34
C ALA A 154 20.10 5.53 -10.76
N ASN A 155 20.50 4.81 -9.70
CA ASN A 155 21.86 4.84 -9.17
C ASN A 155 22.88 4.49 -10.25
N ARG A 156 22.61 3.40 -11.00
CA ARG A 156 23.50 2.96 -12.08
C ARG A 156 23.54 3.94 -13.25
N TYR A 157 22.41 4.57 -13.56
CA TYR A 157 22.37 5.62 -14.60
C TYR A 157 23.14 6.86 -14.15
N MET A 158 23.01 7.29 -12.91
CA MET A 158 23.80 8.38 -12.33
C MET A 158 25.31 8.12 -12.37
N GLU A 159 25.74 6.87 -12.10
CA GLU A 159 27.16 6.49 -12.10
C GLU A 159 27.76 6.39 -13.52
N ARG A 160 27.00 5.88 -14.49
CA ARG A 160 27.56 5.45 -15.79
C ARG A 160 26.81 5.90 -17.01
N THR A 161 25.68 6.59 -16.84
CA THR A 161 24.75 6.98 -17.91
C THR A 161 24.42 5.84 -18.89
N SER A 162 24.26 4.63 -18.35
CA SER A 162 24.06 3.39 -19.09
C SER A 162 22.70 3.37 -19.81
N PRO A 163 22.62 3.08 -21.12
CA PRO A 163 21.34 2.92 -21.81
C PRO A 163 20.48 1.81 -21.23
N GLY A 164 21.08 0.68 -20.80
CA GLY A 164 20.33 -0.40 -20.15
C GLY A 164 19.69 0.03 -18.84
N ALA A 165 20.36 0.88 -18.04
CA ALA A 165 19.76 1.44 -16.84
C ALA A 165 18.59 2.38 -17.17
N LEU A 166 18.68 3.19 -18.22
CA LEU A 166 17.59 4.04 -18.69
C LEU A 166 16.36 3.19 -19.09
N TRP A 167 16.56 2.11 -19.85
CA TRP A 167 15.45 1.21 -20.21
C TRP A 167 14.80 0.53 -19.01
N VAL A 168 15.58 0.13 -18.00
CA VAL A 168 15.02 -0.41 -16.73
C VAL A 168 14.20 0.66 -16.01
N MET A 169 14.68 1.92 -15.96
CA MET A 169 13.91 3.04 -15.40
C MET A 169 12.59 3.26 -16.14
N ILE A 170 12.61 3.28 -17.49
CA ILE A 170 11.41 3.43 -18.33
C ILE A 170 10.41 2.30 -18.05
N LEU A 171 10.86 1.05 -18.10
CA LEU A 171 10.00 -0.12 -17.92
C LEU A 171 9.38 -0.14 -16.51
N THR A 172 10.19 0.05 -15.47
CA THR A 172 9.70 0.01 -14.09
C THR A 172 8.79 1.19 -13.75
N SER A 173 9.03 2.38 -14.34
CA SER A 173 8.13 3.51 -14.21
C SER A 173 6.77 3.25 -14.90
N ALA A 174 6.77 2.67 -16.11
CA ALA A 174 5.56 2.30 -16.83
C ALA A 174 4.73 1.27 -16.04
N LEU A 175 5.38 0.20 -15.56
CA LEU A 175 4.74 -0.83 -14.76
C LEU A 175 4.22 -0.29 -13.42
N ALA A 176 4.98 0.60 -12.77
CA ALA A 176 4.54 1.25 -11.54
C ALA A 176 3.30 2.13 -11.74
N MET A 177 3.21 2.87 -12.86
CA MET A 177 2.02 3.67 -13.19
C MET A 177 0.81 2.79 -13.54
N LEU A 178 1.02 1.66 -14.23
CA LEU A 178 -0.04 0.67 -14.48
C LEU A 178 -0.44 -0.09 -13.21
N GLN A 179 0.36 0.01 -12.15
CA GLN A 179 0.11 -0.60 -10.84
C GLN A 179 -0.61 0.37 -9.89
N ARG A 180 -0.14 1.61 -9.81
CA ARG A 180 -0.69 2.68 -8.96
C ARG A 180 -0.42 4.05 -9.59
N TRP A 181 -1.36 4.97 -9.43
CA TRP A 181 -1.19 6.36 -9.90
C TRP A 181 0.05 7.04 -9.30
N LEU A 182 0.43 6.69 -8.07
CA LEU A 182 1.66 7.15 -7.41
C LEU A 182 2.93 6.80 -8.20
N GLY A 183 2.88 5.83 -9.13
CA GLY A 183 3.97 5.51 -10.07
C GLY A 183 4.44 6.69 -10.90
N ALA A 184 3.61 7.74 -11.08
CA ALA A 184 4.02 8.97 -11.73
C ALA A 184 5.20 9.68 -11.02
N SER A 185 5.40 9.45 -9.71
CA SER A 185 6.56 9.95 -8.97
C SER A 185 7.88 9.36 -9.48
N LEU A 186 7.88 8.14 -10.02
CA LEU A 186 9.07 7.53 -10.63
C LEU A 186 9.42 8.20 -11.96
N LEU A 187 8.43 8.61 -12.76
CA LEU A 187 8.68 9.39 -13.96
C LEU A 187 9.33 10.73 -13.63
N ALA A 188 8.79 11.45 -12.64
CA ALA A 188 9.35 12.71 -12.16
C ALA A 188 10.78 12.51 -11.62
N MET A 189 11.01 11.44 -10.86
CA MET A 189 12.35 11.07 -10.38
C MET A 189 13.30 10.74 -11.54
N GLY A 190 12.83 10.05 -12.58
CA GLY A 190 13.58 9.77 -13.80
C GLY A 190 14.05 11.05 -14.50
N GLY A 191 13.15 12.03 -14.65
CA GLY A 191 13.48 13.35 -15.17
C GLY A 191 14.57 14.05 -14.35
N LEU A 192 14.42 14.05 -13.02
CA LEU A 192 15.41 14.64 -12.11
C LEU A 192 16.78 13.94 -12.20
N VAL A 193 16.81 12.61 -12.28
CA VAL A 193 18.03 11.81 -12.45
C VAL A 193 18.73 12.13 -13.76
N ILE A 194 17.98 12.23 -14.87
CA ILE A 194 18.52 12.58 -16.18
C ILE A 194 19.12 13.99 -16.16
N LEU A 195 18.41 14.96 -15.59
CA LEU A 195 18.88 16.33 -15.43
C LEU A 195 20.18 16.36 -14.61
N ALA A 196 20.23 15.68 -13.47
CA ALA A 196 21.40 15.64 -12.61
C ALA A 196 22.61 14.94 -13.27
N ALA A 197 22.37 13.80 -13.96
CA ALA A 197 23.45 13.03 -14.61
C ALA A 197 23.99 13.69 -15.88
N ARG A 198 23.17 14.47 -16.60
CA ARG A 198 23.48 15.03 -17.92
C ARG A 198 23.48 16.58 -17.95
N TRP A 199 23.51 17.25 -16.83
CA TRP A 199 23.25 18.70 -16.73
C TRP A 199 24.10 19.59 -17.66
N LYS A 200 25.25 19.12 -18.14
CA LYS A 200 26.10 19.81 -19.11
C LYS A 200 25.81 19.49 -20.58
N ASP A 201 24.98 18.48 -20.84
CA ASP A 201 24.64 18.01 -22.19
C ASP A 201 23.12 18.07 -22.43
N TRP A 202 22.65 19.24 -22.85
CA TRP A 202 21.22 19.46 -23.09
C TRP A 202 20.63 18.53 -24.14
N ARG A 203 21.45 18.08 -25.15
CA ARG A 203 20.99 17.14 -26.19
C ARG A 203 20.74 15.76 -25.61
N ALA A 204 21.62 15.32 -24.73
CA ALA A 204 21.42 14.06 -24.00
C ALA A 204 20.25 14.16 -23.01
N ILE A 205 20.06 15.32 -22.34
CA ILE A 205 18.89 15.56 -21.49
C ILE A 205 17.59 15.42 -22.32
N LEU A 206 17.53 16.08 -23.47
CA LEU A 206 16.33 16.01 -24.32
C LEU A 206 16.07 14.60 -24.84
N ARG A 207 17.11 13.93 -25.37
CA ARG A 207 17.00 12.55 -25.88
C ARG A 207 16.54 11.58 -24.79
N ASP A 208 17.22 11.56 -23.64
CA ASP A 208 16.95 10.61 -22.58
C ASP A 208 15.63 10.95 -21.85
N GLY A 209 15.26 12.25 -21.80
CA GLY A 209 13.97 12.73 -21.30
C GLY A 209 12.79 12.30 -22.20
N ILE A 210 12.95 12.42 -23.53
CA ILE A 210 11.94 11.90 -24.49
C ILE A 210 11.80 10.38 -24.34
N LEU A 211 12.92 9.65 -24.24
CA LEU A 211 12.86 8.20 -23.99
C LEU A 211 12.17 7.87 -22.68
N MET A 212 12.48 8.61 -21.60
CA MET A 212 11.83 8.39 -20.30
C MET A 212 10.32 8.65 -20.35
N SER A 213 9.86 9.62 -21.15
CA SER A 213 8.43 9.91 -21.32
C SER A 213 7.65 8.79 -22.01
N LEU A 214 8.33 7.84 -22.71
CA LEU A 214 7.67 6.65 -23.26
C LEU A 214 7.01 5.79 -22.19
N SER A 215 7.46 5.89 -20.94
CA SER A 215 6.81 5.22 -19.81
C SER A 215 5.35 5.64 -19.58
N LEU A 216 4.94 6.79 -20.11
CA LEU A 216 3.54 7.26 -20.05
C LEU A 216 2.62 6.52 -21.02
N LEU A 217 3.14 5.98 -22.13
CA LEU A 217 2.30 5.44 -23.20
C LEU A 217 1.34 4.32 -22.74
N PRO A 218 1.78 3.32 -21.94
CA PRO A 218 0.87 2.26 -21.50
C PRO A 218 -0.28 2.77 -20.63
N VAL A 219 0.02 3.68 -19.67
CA VAL A 219 -1.02 4.23 -18.79
C VAL A 219 -1.93 5.21 -19.51
N ALA A 220 -1.39 6.03 -20.43
CA ALA A 220 -2.19 6.91 -21.28
C ALA A 220 -3.11 6.10 -22.20
N GLY A 221 -2.60 5.00 -22.75
CA GLY A 221 -3.40 4.05 -23.52
C GLY A 221 -4.54 3.45 -22.70
N TRP A 222 -4.27 3.01 -21.46
CA TRP A 222 -5.30 2.52 -20.55
C TRP A 222 -6.37 3.57 -20.26
N ILE A 223 -5.95 4.79 -19.87
CA ILE A 223 -6.88 5.89 -19.58
C ILE A 223 -7.74 6.22 -20.81
N TYR A 224 -7.13 6.36 -21.97
CA TYR A 224 -7.85 6.75 -23.19
C TYR A 224 -8.79 5.64 -23.68
N PHE A 225 -8.27 4.42 -23.91
CA PHE A 225 -9.05 3.35 -24.54
C PHE A 225 -10.02 2.66 -23.58
N HIS A 226 -9.69 2.55 -22.30
CA HIS A 226 -10.57 1.93 -21.33
C HIS A 226 -11.45 2.95 -20.62
N ASN A 227 -10.86 3.93 -19.91
CA ASN A 227 -11.65 4.82 -19.07
C ASN A 227 -12.46 5.84 -19.90
N ILE A 228 -11.80 6.62 -20.78
CA ILE A 228 -12.47 7.72 -21.49
C ILE A 228 -13.40 7.18 -22.58
N ARG A 229 -12.90 6.36 -23.52
CA ARG A 229 -13.70 5.90 -24.66
C ARG A 229 -14.87 5.00 -24.29
N ARG A 230 -14.72 4.14 -23.27
CA ARG A 230 -15.77 3.17 -22.90
C ARG A 230 -16.70 3.68 -21.82
N TYR A 231 -16.19 4.45 -20.85
CA TYR A 231 -16.92 4.80 -19.64
C TYR A 231 -17.02 6.30 -19.38
N ASN A 232 -16.53 7.14 -20.32
CA ASN A 232 -16.59 8.59 -20.26
C ASN A 232 -16.09 9.18 -18.93
N THR A 233 -15.04 8.58 -18.36
CA THR A 233 -14.42 9.05 -17.12
C THR A 233 -12.92 9.01 -17.22
N PHE A 234 -12.22 9.95 -16.58
CA PHE A 234 -10.77 9.92 -16.51
C PHE A 234 -10.29 9.08 -15.31
N TRP A 235 -10.93 9.27 -14.15
CA TRP A 235 -10.53 8.70 -12.87
C TRP A 235 -11.55 7.77 -12.21
N GLY A 236 -12.78 7.73 -12.69
CA GLY A 236 -13.83 6.84 -12.22
C GLY A 236 -14.68 7.33 -11.05
N VAL A 237 -14.21 8.24 -10.22
CA VAL A 237 -14.95 8.80 -9.08
C VAL A 237 -14.55 10.25 -8.85
N ASP A 238 -15.54 11.13 -8.67
CA ASP A 238 -15.37 12.49 -8.18
C ASP A 238 -15.74 12.50 -6.68
N SER A 239 -14.76 12.62 -5.83
CA SER A 239 -14.96 12.75 -4.38
C SER A 239 -14.42 14.10 -3.91
N PRO A 240 -15.05 14.76 -2.93
CA PRO A 240 -14.56 16.04 -2.42
C PRO A 240 -13.20 15.86 -1.72
N PRO A 241 -12.26 16.80 -1.85
CA PRO A 241 -10.91 16.68 -1.28
C PRO A 241 -10.96 16.75 0.25
N LEU A 242 -10.20 15.87 0.90
CA LEU A 242 -9.93 15.96 2.34
C LEU A 242 -8.99 17.15 2.64
N ASP A 243 -8.98 17.61 3.90
CA ASP A 243 -8.07 18.66 4.36
C ASP A 243 -6.60 18.25 4.10
N PRO A 244 -5.86 18.91 3.17
CA PRO A 244 -4.48 18.55 2.84
C PRO A 244 -3.52 18.65 4.04
N TRP A 245 -3.79 19.58 4.98
CA TRP A 245 -2.98 19.76 6.17
C TRP A 245 -3.13 18.59 7.14
N MET A 246 -4.35 18.13 7.35
CA MET A 246 -4.62 16.95 8.18
C MET A 246 -3.92 15.71 7.60
N ASN A 247 -4.02 15.50 6.29
CA ASN A 247 -3.35 14.40 5.60
C ASN A 247 -1.82 14.48 5.72
N PHE A 248 -1.22 15.66 5.60
CA PHE A 248 0.21 15.84 5.78
C PHE A 248 0.67 15.49 7.21
N ARG A 249 -0.08 15.92 8.22
CA ARG A 249 0.20 15.56 9.62
C ARG A 249 0.13 14.05 9.84
N PHE A 250 -0.91 13.39 9.33
CA PHE A 250 -1.03 11.93 9.42
C PHE A 250 0.13 11.21 8.74
N SER A 251 0.56 11.70 7.57
CA SER A 251 1.72 11.14 6.85
C SER A 251 2.99 11.14 7.70
N LEU A 252 3.29 12.28 8.32
CA LEU A 252 4.46 12.40 9.19
C LEU A 252 4.33 11.52 10.45
N THR A 253 3.14 11.48 11.06
CA THR A 253 2.87 10.63 12.22
C THR A 253 3.11 9.15 11.88
N LYS A 254 2.65 8.67 10.73
CA LYS A 254 2.85 7.28 10.28
C LYS A 254 4.32 6.95 10.07
N MET A 255 5.10 7.84 9.44
CA MET A 255 6.54 7.63 9.31
C MET A 255 7.27 7.61 10.66
N MET A 256 6.81 8.38 11.64
CA MET A 256 7.39 8.36 12.99
C MET A 256 7.15 7.02 13.72
N HIS A 257 6.05 6.33 13.45
CA HIS A 257 5.77 5.02 14.03
C HIS A 257 6.78 3.94 13.62
N TRP A 258 7.59 4.18 12.60
CA TRP A 258 8.71 3.28 12.29
C TRP A 258 9.82 3.31 13.34
N PHE A 259 9.88 4.38 14.14
CA PHE A 259 10.95 4.62 15.12
C PHE A 259 10.48 4.50 16.55
N MET A 260 9.19 4.73 16.84
CA MET A 260 8.64 4.76 18.19
C MET A 260 7.20 4.26 18.25
N PRO A 261 6.79 3.65 19.40
CA PRO A 261 5.44 3.12 19.55
C PRO A 261 4.38 4.22 19.54
N TYR A 262 3.23 3.90 18.95
CA TYR A 262 2.04 4.75 19.04
C TYR A 262 1.45 4.70 20.44
N HIS A 263 1.12 5.87 21.01
CA HIS A 263 0.42 5.97 22.30
C HIS A 263 -0.68 7.03 22.23
N PRO A 264 -1.98 6.64 22.30
CA PRO A 264 -3.10 7.56 22.08
C PRO A 264 -3.13 8.79 22.99
N ARG A 265 -2.67 8.67 24.26
CA ARG A 265 -2.65 9.77 25.23
C ARG A 265 -1.52 10.78 25.03
N LEU A 266 -0.44 10.38 24.36
CA LEU A 266 0.71 11.23 24.07
C LEU A 266 0.60 11.87 22.67
N ASP A 267 -0.39 11.47 21.90
CA ASP A 267 -0.58 11.83 20.50
C ASP A 267 -0.76 13.35 20.30
N VAL A 268 -1.39 14.02 21.26
CA VAL A 268 -1.73 15.45 21.14
C VAL A 268 -0.52 16.36 21.32
N VAL A 269 0.49 15.97 22.11
CA VAL A 269 1.62 16.83 22.48
C VAL A 269 2.97 16.30 22.00
N LEU A 270 3.33 15.06 22.33
CA LEU A 270 4.64 14.47 22.00
C LEU A 270 4.69 13.86 20.58
N TYR A 271 3.55 13.51 20.03
CA TYR A 271 3.44 12.97 18.67
C TYR A 271 3.00 13.99 17.63
N ASN A 272 3.03 15.29 17.96
CA ASN A 272 2.97 16.27 16.89
C ASN A 272 4.27 16.12 16.07
N PRO A 273 4.21 15.49 14.87
CA PRO A 273 5.43 15.17 14.12
C PRO A 273 6.26 16.41 13.79
N LEU A 274 5.62 17.57 13.73
CA LEU A 274 6.30 18.85 13.51
C LEU A 274 7.11 19.27 14.72
N ILE A 275 6.63 19.01 15.95
CA ILE A 275 7.39 19.31 17.18
C ILE A 275 8.62 18.41 17.25
N VAL A 276 8.45 17.09 17.02
CA VAL A 276 9.57 16.15 17.09
C VAL A 276 10.58 16.41 15.97
N LEU A 277 10.12 16.63 14.75
CA LEU A 277 11.02 17.01 13.64
C LEU A 277 11.69 18.36 13.88
N GLY A 278 10.95 19.32 14.44
CA GLY A 278 11.49 20.62 14.84
C GLY A 278 12.56 20.51 15.92
N LEU A 279 12.34 19.66 16.93
CA LEU A 279 13.34 19.38 17.98
C LEU A 279 14.56 18.66 17.40
N ILE A 280 14.38 17.66 16.54
CA ILE A 280 15.50 17.00 15.85
C ILE A 280 16.27 18.00 15.00
N ALA A 281 15.58 18.81 14.20
CA ALA A 281 16.21 19.85 13.40
C ALA A 281 16.97 20.87 14.26
N LEU A 282 16.37 21.33 15.36
CA LEU A 282 17.01 22.23 16.32
C LEU A 282 18.27 21.60 16.93
N ILE A 283 18.19 20.34 17.38
CA ILE A 283 19.36 19.60 17.91
C ILE A 283 20.45 19.51 16.86
N LEU A 284 20.11 19.15 15.62
CA LEU A 284 21.08 19.07 14.53
C LEU A 284 21.68 20.43 14.19
N ILE A 285 20.89 21.51 14.19
CA ILE A 285 21.37 22.89 13.98
C ILE A 285 22.33 23.31 15.09
N LEU A 286 21.99 23.02 16.35
CA LEU A 286 22.84 23.37 17.50
C LEU A 286 24.12 22.54 17.57
N LEU A 287 24.07 21.29 17.15
CA LEU A 287 25.20 20.37 17.20
C LEU A 287 26.11 20.50 15.97
N ALA A 288 25.57 20.64 14.76
CA ALA A 288 26.33 20.59 13.52
C ALA A 288 26.98 21.95 13.17
N ARG A 289 28.25 21.94 12.71
CA ARG A 289 28.93 23.11 12.17
C ARG A 289 28.57 23.32 10.71
N ARG A 290 28.83 24.51 10.19
CA ARG A 290 28.61 24.82 8.77
C ARG A 290 29.35 23.85 7.83
N GLU A 291 30.51 23.38 8.24
CA GLU A 291 31.30 22.40 7.47
C GLU A 291 30.59 21.04 7.38
N ASP A 292 30.01 20.57 8.49
CA ASP A 292 29.27 19.29 8.54
C ASP A 292 28.05 19.31 7.61
N TRP A 293 27.31 20.44 7.58
CA TRP A 293 26.20 20.65 6.66
C TRP A 293 26.65 20.65 5.19
N SER A 294 27.84 21.22 4.91
CA SER A 294 28.43 21.18 3.57
C SER A 294 28.81 19.75 3.15
N ILE A 295 29.33 18.96 4.09
CA ILE A 295 29.66 17.54 3.86
C ILE A 295 28.36 16.73 3.66
N TRP A 296 27.37 16.95 4.52
CA TRP A 296 26.06 16.31 4.44
C TRP A 296 25.43 16.56 3.07
N TRP A 297 25.32 17.84 2.67
CA TRP A 297 24.75 18.22 1.39
C TRP A 297 25.49 17.58 0.21
N ARG A 298 26.83 17.67 0.17
CA ARG A 298 27.64 17.00 -0.87
C ARG A 298 27.45 15.49 -0.88
N THR A 299 27.21 14.88 0.26
CA THR A 299 26.97 13.45 0.37
C THR A 299 25.63 13.06 -0.26
N LEU A 300 24.59 13.87 -0.10
CA LEU A 300 23.28 13.64 -0.73
C LEU A 300 23.33 13.67 -2.26
N TRP A 301 24.28 14.41 -2.83
CA TRP A 301 24.48 14.49 -4.29
C TRP A 301 25.34 13.37 -4.88
N LYS A 302 25.85 12.44 -4.07
CA LYS A 302 26.57 11.28 -4.60
C LYS A 302 25.64 10.43 -5.48
N PRO A 303 26.15 9.91 -6.63
CA PRO A 303 25.33 9.16 -7.60
C PRO A 303 24.55 7.98 -7.03
N ASN A 304 25.11 7.30 -6.03
CA ASN A 304 24.51 6.15 -5.35
C ASN A 304 23.59 6.51 -4.16
N ILE A 305 23.44 7.79 -3.84
CA ILE A 305 22.61 8.30 -2.73
C ILE A 305 21.49 9.19 -3.27
N PHE A 306 21.81 10.05 -4.24
CA PHE A 306 20.90 11.05 -4.79
C PHE A 306 19.53 10.49 -5.18
N PRO A 307 19.40 9.44 -6.02
CA PRO A 307 18.10 8.93 -6.42
C PRO A 307 17.27 8.45 -5.23
N VAL A 308 17.90 7.80 -4.26
CA VAL A 308 17.23 7.24 -3.08
C VAL A 308 16.68 8.35 -2.18
N VAL A 309 17.50 9.38 -1.92
CA VAL A 309 17.13 10.49 -1.02
C VAL A 309 16.05 11.38 -1.64
N PHE A 310 16.22 11.77 -2.92
CA PHE A 310 15.28 12.68 -3.58
C PHE A 310 13.98 12.00 -4.01
N PHE A 311 13.92 10.68 -4.00
CA PHE A 311 12.67 9.95 -4.18
C PHE A 311 11.64 10.26 -3.09
N LEU A 312 12.06 10.43 -1.83
CA LEU A 312 11.15 10.74 -0.72
C LEU A 312 10.37 12.06 -0.94
N PRO A 313 11.00 13.23 -1.12
CA PRO A 313 10.25 14.47 -1.31
C PRO A 313 9.41 14.48 -2.59
N LEU A 314 9.89 13.90 -3.70
CA LEU A 314 9.10 13.80 -4.92
C LEU A 314 7.85 12.93 -4.75
N SER A 315 7.97 11.83 -4.04
CA SER A 315 6.84 10.94 -3.77
C SER A 315 5.85 11.56 -2.78
N LEU A 316 6.33 12.32 -1.78
CA LEU A 316 5.47 13.09 -0.88
C LEU A 316 4.71 14.19 -1.63
N VAL A 317 5.34 14.86 -2.60
CA VAL A 317 4.66 15.81 -3.49
C VAL A 317 3.61 15.10 -4.35
N GLY A 318 3.96 13.96 -4.95
CA GLY A 318 3.02 13.14 -5.72
C GLY A 318 1.82 12.68 -4.88
N LEU A 319 2.07 12.26 -3.64
CA LEU A 319 1.02 11.89 -2.69
C LEU A 319 0.15 13.09 -2.31
N ALA A 320 0.74 14.25 -2.04
CA ALA A 320 0.02 15.50 -1.75
C ALA A 320 -0.87 15.92 -2.91
N LEU A 321 -0.37 15.85 -4.15
CA LEU A 321 -1.18 16.11 -5.35
C LEU A 321 -2.35 15.13 -5.50
N THR A 322 -2.13 13.85 -5.20
CA THR A 322 -3.19 12.84 -5.20
C THR A 322 -4.26 13.16 -4.15
N ILE A 323 -3.86 13.60 -2.95
CA ILE A 323 -4.78 14.00 -1.87
C ILE A 323 -5.62 15.21 -2.25
N VAL A 324 -5.01 16.21 -2.88
CA VAL A 324 -5.72 17.44 -3.29
C VAL A 324 -6.69 17.18 -4.44
N THR A 325 -6.39 16.24 -5.31
CA THR A 325 -7.20 15.94 -6.50
C THR A 325 -8.18 14.78 -6.30
N ARG A 326 -8.01 13.98 -5.24
CA ARG A 326 -8.79 12.76 -4.97
C ARG A 326 -8.95 12.54 -3.48
N ASP A 327 -10.13 12.23 -3.09
CA ASP A 327 -10.60 12.34 -1.75
C ASP A 327 -10.22 11.22 -0.77
N HIS A 328 -9.86 10.04 -1.14
CA HIS A 328 -9.80 8.93 -0.17
C HIS A 328 -8.42 8.28 -0.07
N LEU A 329 -7.46 9.02 0.49
CA LEU A 329 -6.34 8.37 1.15
C LEU A 329 -6.75 8.12 2.61
N ASP A 330 -6.93 6.84 2.97
CA ASP A 330 -7.08 6.49 4.37
C ASP A 330 -5.85 6.98 5.15
N PRO A 331 -5.98 8.05 5.97
CA PRO A 331 -4.84 8.65 6.66
C PRO A 331 -4.26 7.71 7.72
N TYR A 332 -4.99 6.66 8.09
CA TYR A 332 -4.56 5.66 9.04
C TYR A 332 -3.80 4.49 8.40
N SER A 333 -3.72 4.44 7.07
CA SER A 333 -3.05 3.37 6.35
C SER A 333 -1.56 3.62 6.15
N ASP A 334 -0.71 2.72 6.63
CA ASP A 334 0.75 2.77 6.45
C ASP A 334 1.17 2.49 5.00
N ARG A 335 0.28 1.93 4.19
CA ARG A 335 0.57 1.41 2.84
C ARG A 335 1.18 2.44 1.88
N TYR A 336 0.82 3.70 2.03
CA TYR A 336 1.30 4.77 1.15
C TYR A 336 2.76 5.17 1.41
N TYR A 337 3.29 4.88 2.60
CA TYR A 337 4.58 5.39 3.07
C TYR A 337 5.70 4.37 3.05
N VAL A 338 5.39 3.07 3.12
CA VAL A 338 6.40 2.00 3.21
C VAL A 338 7.34 1.99 1.99
N GLY A 339 6.89 2.43 0.82
CA GLY A 339 7.74 2.61 -0.36
C GLY A 339 8.93 3.57 -0.14
N PHE A 340 8.84 4.47 0.86
CA PHE A 340 9.87 5.47 1.18
C PHE A 340 10.83 5.02 2.28
N LEU A 341 10.62 3.84 2.87
CA LEU A 341 11.39 3.35 4.02
C LEU A 341 12.89 3.33 3.74
N ALA A 342 13.30 2.83 2.57
CA ALA A 342 14.72 2.81 2.17
C ALA A 342 15.32 4.23 2.09
N SER A 343 14.56 5.21 1.59
CA SER A 343 14.98 6.62 1.53
C SER A 343 15.19 7.20 2.92
N VAL A 344 14.27 6.94 3.84
CA VAL A 344 14.36 7.40 5.24
C VAL A 344 15.56 6.78 5.94
N ILE A 345 15.81 5.48 5.75
CA ILE A 345 16.98 4.78 6.30
C ILE A 345 18.28 5.41 5.79
N VAL A 346 18.38 5.69 4.50
CA VAL A 346 19.58 6.29 3.91
C VAL A 346 19.78 7.71 4.45
N ILE A 347 18.74 8.54 4.51
CA ILE A 347 18.82 9.90 5.08
C ILE A 347 19.26 9.84 6.54
N LEU A 348 18.69 8.94 7.33
CA LEU A 348 19.04 8.76 8.74
C LEU A 348 20.53 8.45 8.92
N PHE A 349 21.03 7.43 8.21
CA PHE A 349 22.44 7.04 8.36
C PHE A 349 23.43 8.06 7.78
N VAL A 350 23.06 8.76 6.70
CA VAL A 350 23.88 9.89 6.20
C VAL A 350 23.93 11.00 7.25
N SER A 351 22.80 11.33 7.89
CA SER A 351 22.73 12.37 8.91
C SER A 351 23.50 11.99 10.17
N LEU A 352 23.36 10.75 10.64
CA LEU A 352 24.15 10.22 11.77
C LEU A 352 25.66 10.31 11.49
N ASP A 353 26.07 9.87 10.31
CA ASP A 353 27.49 9.79 9.95
C ASP A 353 28.15 11.16 9.73
N THR A 354 27.40 12.13 9.20
CA THR A 354 27.97 13.43 8.81
C THR A 354 27.68 14.56 9.81
N LEU A 355 26.57 14.51 10.53
CA LEU A 355 26.15 15.60 11.43
C LEU A 355 26.33 15.26 12.92
N VAL A 356 26.15 13.98 13.31
CA VAL A 356 26.13 13.58 14.72
C VAL A 356 27.47 13.00 15.19
N LEU A 357 27.98 11.95 14.51
CA LEU A 357 29.18 11.24 14.94
C LEU A 357 30.44 12.12 15.03
N PRO A 358 30.68 13.10 14.14
CA PRO A 358 31.85 13.99 14.27
C PRO A 358 31.86 14.78 15.59
N ARG A 359 30.66 15.04 16.18
CA ARG A 359 30.53 15.78 17.45
C ARG A 359 30.85 14.96 18.67
N LEU A 360 30.61 13.66 18.59
CA LEU A 360 30.90 12.73 19.69
C LEU A 360 32.40 12.45 19.79
N LYS A 361 33.26 13.10 18.96
CA LYS A 361 34.71 12.85 18.84
C LYS A 361 35.02 11.34 18.72
N ALA A 362 34.03 10.58 18.25
CA ALA A 362 34.20 9.17 18.03
C ALA A 362 34.97 8.96 16.74
N ASP A 363 36.10 8.29 16.82
CA ASP A 363 36.80 7.82 15.61
C ASP A 363 35.86 6.89 14.80
N GLY A 364 36.19 6.68 13.54
CA GLY A 364 35.29 5.95 12.64
C GLY A 364 34.98 4.51 13.09
N LYS A 365 35.76 3.89 13.96
CA LYS A 365 35.49 2.55 14.53
C LYS A 365 34.60 2.67 15.76
N THR A 366 34.95 3.53 16.70
CA THR A 366 34.17 3.76 17.94
C THR A 366 32.76 4.26 17.63
N GLY A 367 32.65 5.23 16.71
CA GLY A 367 31.34 5.73 16.27
C GLY A 367 30.45 4.65 15.67
N ARG A 368 30.98 3.76 14.85
CA ARG A 368 30.23 2.63 14.28
C ARG A 368 29.78 1.62 15.34
N ILE A 369 30.61 1.36 16.34
CA ILE A 369 30.22 0.48 17.47
C ILE A 369 29.08 1.12 18.27
N ILE A 370 29.17 2.41 18.60
CA ILE A 370 28.10 3.13 19.31
C ILE A 370 26.79 3.05 18.51
N VAL A 371 26.81 3.37 17.22
CA VAL A 371 25.61 3.30 16.36
C VAL A 371 25.05 1.88 16.32
N ALA A 372 25.89 0.86 16.13
CA ALA A 372 25.46 -0.53 16.09
C ALA A 372 24.84 -0.97 17.42
N THR A 373 25.43 -0.56 18.56
CA THR A 373 24.92 -0.89 19.90
C THR A 373 23.56 -0.22 20.16
N LEU A 374 23.46 1.10 19.92
CA LEU A 374 22.21 1.84 20.13
C LEU A 374 21.11 1.34 19.19
N PHE A 375 21.45 1.08 17.93
CA PHE A 375 20.51 0.47 16.99
C PHE A 375 20.07 -0.92 17.45
N GLY A 376 20.99 -1.76 17.90
CA GLY A 376 20.69 -3.10 18.40
C GLY A 376 19.74 -3.08 19.60
N ILE A 377 19.98 -2.19 20.56
CA ILE A 377 19.09 -1.99 21.72
C ILE A 377 17.70 -1.53 21.24
N TRP A 378 17.65 -0.49 20.42
CA TRP A 378 16.38 0.00 19.87
C TRP A 378 15.63 -1.09 19.09
N PHE A 379 16.33 -1.84 18.24
CA PHE A 379 15.76 -2.90 17.41
C PHE A 379 15.16 -4.03 18.26
N LEU A 380 15.86 -4.44 19.30
CA LEU A 380 15.37 -5.48 20.22
C LEU A 380 14.15 -5.00 21.03
N VAL A 381 14.17 -3.74 21.49
CA VAL A 381 13.10 -3.20 22.33
C VAL A 381 11.84 -2.88 21.54
N TYR A 382 11.95 -2.18 20.42
CA TYR A 382 10.79 -1.68 19.70
C TYR A 382 10.39 -2.51 18.48
N PRO A 383 11.17 -2.63 17.39
CA PRO A 383 10.77 -3.38 16.21
C PRO A 383 10.44 -4.85 16.50
N THR A 384 11.27 -5.53 17.29
CA THR A 384 11.05 -6.94 17.63
C THR A 384 9.75 -7.12 18.42
N PHE A 385 9.49 -6.25 19.41
CA PHE A 385 8.24 -6.29 20.19
C PHE A 385 7.03 -5.94 19.33
N SER A 386 7.14 -4.94 18.45
CA SER A 386 6.08 -4.55 17.53
C SER A 386 5.69 -5.69 16.59
N ILE A 387 6.68 -6.33 15.96
CA ILE A 387 6.48 -7.50 15.10
C ILE A 387 5.86 -8.67 15.88
N TYR A 388 6.37 -8.97 17.08
CA TYR A 388 5.81 -10.01 17.93
C TYR A 388 4.34 -9.75 18.26
N LYS A 389 4.01 -8.52 18.67
CA LYS A 389 2.64 -8.11 18.99
C LYS A 389 1.73 -8.23 17.75
N TYR A 390 2.21 -7.76 16.61
CA TYR A 390 1.48 -7.84 15.35
C TYR A 390 1.19 -9.29 14.95
N ILE A 391 2.20 -10.16 14.92
CA ILE A 391 2.04 -11.58 14.57
C ILE A 391 1.09 -12.28 15.55
N SER A 392 1.26 -12.05 16.86
CA SER A 392 0.39 -12.65 17.87
C SER A 392 -1.07 -12.22 17.72
N ALA A 393 -1.33 -10.94 17.43
CA ALA A 393 -2.66 -10.42 17.17
C ALA A 393 -3.25 -10.99 15.86
N SER A 394 -2.44 -11.07 14.82
CA SER A 394 -2.86 -11.62 13.52
C SER A 394 -3.18 -13.11 13.60
N MET A 395 -2.39 -13.88 14.33
CA MET A 395 -2.68 -15.31 14.58
C MET A 395 -3.95 -15.51 15.44
N ALA A 396 -4.21 -14.60 16.38
CA ALA A 396 -5.39 -14.69 17.26
C ALA A 396 -6.67 -14.26 16.54
N ASN A 397 -6.62 -13.18 15.74
CA ASN A 397 -7.81 -12.49 15.24
C ASN A 397 -7.88 -12.36 13.71
N GLY A 398 -6.85 -12.78 12.96
CA GLY A 398 -6.66 -12.49 11.54
C GLY A 398 -5.91 -11.19 11.32
N GLU A 399 -5.19 -11.07 10.17
CA GLU A 399 -4.45 -9.86 9.80
C GLU A 399 -5.31 -8.60 9.89
N ALA A 400 -6.53 -8.76 9.56
CA ALA A 400 -7.52 -7.72 9.55
C ALA A 400 -8.28 -7.63 10.87
N SER A 401 -7.61 -7.34 11.95
CA SER A 401 -8.28 -6.96 13.21
C SER A 401 -9.00 -5.59 13.10
N ASN A 402 -8.83 -4.86 11.99
CA ASN A 402 -9.56 -3.64 11.68
C ASN A 402 -10.85 -3.95 10.90
N TYR A 403 -11.90 -3.17 11.12
CA TYR A 403 -13.22 -3.31 10.53
C TYR A 403 -13.27 -3.31 8.99
N ASN A 404 -12.25 -2.74 8.34
CA ASN A 404 -12.18 -2.66 6.88
C ASN A 404 -11.56 -3.89 6.19
N TYR A 405 -11.33 -4.98 6.93
CA TYR A 405 -10.76 -6.20 6.38
C TYR A 405 -11.69 -7.38 6.61
N TYR A 406 -11.98 -8.13 5.56
CA TYR A 406 -13.03 -9.14 5.57
C TYR A 406 -12.56 -10.54 5.91
N ASN A 407 -11.24 -10.79 5.93
CA ASN A 407 -10.69 -12.10 6.29
C ASN A 407 -10.09 -12.09 7.70
N ASN A 408 -10.94 -11.97 8.70
CA ASN A 408 -10.56 -12.00 10.11
C ASN A 408 -11.46 -12.94 10.90
N ARG A 409 -11.19 -13.09 12.20
CA ARG A 409 -11.94 -13.96 13.10
C ARG A 409 -13.43 -13.65 13.12
N THR A 410 -13.79 -12.37 13.24
CA THR A 410 -15.19 -11.92 13.34
C THR A 410 -16.00 -12.33 12.11
N PHE A 411 -15.44 -12.20 10.92
CA PHE A 411 -16.12 -12.63 9.70
C PHE A 411 -16.04 -14.14 9.48
N ASN A 412 -14.89 -14.80 9.72
CA ASN A 412 -14.75 -16.24 9.49
C ASN A 412 -15.59 -17.09 10.45
N GLU A 413 -15.76 -16.63 11.70
CA GLU A 413 -16.55 -17.32 12.72
C GLU A 413 -18.02 -16.81 12.76
N ASN A 414 -18.46 -15.96 11.80
CA ASN A 414 -19.81 -15.43 11.76
C ASN A 414 -20.83 -16.51 11.36
N PRO A 415 -21.83 -16.83 12.22
CA PRO A 415 -22.81 -17.87 11.94
C PRO A 415 -23.70 -17.60 10.73
N ALA A 416 -23.81 -16.35 10.27
CA ALA A 416 -24.57 -15.99 9.07
C ALA A 416 -23.87 -16.43 7.77
N ILE A 417 -22.54 -16.63 7.77
CA ILE A 417 -21.79 -17.01 6.56
C ILE A 417 -22.19 -18.38 6.01
N PRO A 418 -22.27 -19.46 6.80
CA PRO A 418 -22.77 -20.75 6.29
C PRO A 418 -24.18 -20.65 5.72
N VAL A 419 -25.07 -19.91 6.40
CA VAL A 419 -26.47 -19.75 5.97
C VAL A 419 -26.55 -19.02 4.62
N ILE A 420 -25.85 -17.90 4.47
CA ILE A 420 -25.88 -17.17 3.19
C ILE A 420 -25.23 -17.99 2.06
N LYS A 421 -24.19 -18.78 2.32
CA LYS A 421 -23.61 -19.70 1.33
C LYS A 421 -24.61 -20.75 0.86
N GLN A 422 -25.40 -21.28 1.78
CA GLN A 422 -26.48 -22.22 1.45
C GLN A 422 -27.55 -21.54 0.58
N LEU A 423 -28.03 -20.35 0.97
CA LEU A 423 -29.02 -19.58 0.20
C LEU A 423 -28.52 -19.24 -1.21
N VAL A 424 -27.21 -18.91 -1.36
CA VAL A 424 -26.58 -18.69 -2.67
C VAL A 424 -26.59 -19.94 -3.53
N ALA A 425 -26.37 -21.12 -2.94
CA ALA A 425 -26.38 -22.39 -3.67
C ALA A 425 -27.81 -22.81 -4.08
N GLU A 426 -28.78 -22.59 -3.21
CA GLU A 426 -30.19 -22.95 -3.45
C GLU A 426 -30.88 -21.97 -4.41
N ASN A 427 -30.46 -20.70 -4.45
CA ASN A 427 -31.11 -19.62 -5.21
C ASN A 427 -30.10 -18.92 -6.15
N PRO A 428 -29.59 -19.59 -7.19
CA PRO A 428 -28.53 -19.04 -8.05
C PRO A 428 -28.95 -17.80 -8.85
N GLU A 429 -30.23 -17.56 -9.05
CA GLU A 429 -30.81 -16.44 -9.79
C GLU A 429 -31.19 -15.25 -8.90
N ALA A 430 -31.15 -15.41 -7.57
CA ALA A 430 -31.55 -14.36 -6.63
C ALA A 430 -30.48 -13.24 -6.57
N TYR A 431 -30.91 -12.03 -6.19
CA TYR A 431 -30.02 -10.93 -5.85
C TYR A 431 -29.51 -11.08 -4.41
N PHE A 432 -28.23 -10.75 -4.20
CA PHE A 432 -27.59 -10.81 -2.88
C PHE A 432 -27.00 -9.46 -2.54
N TYR A 433 -27.50 -8.84 -1.48
CA TYR A 433 -27.11 -7.51 -1.01
C TYR A 433 -26.38 -7.61 0.32
N SER A 434 -25.53 -6.62 0.64
CA SER A 434 -24.89 -6.51 1.95
C SER A 434 -24.46 -5.08 2.25
N ASN A 435 -24.46 -4.70 3.54
CA ASN A 435 -23.79 -3.49 4.02
C ASN A 435 -22.26 -3.56 3.81
N TYR A 436 -21.71 -4.79 3.68
CA TYR A 436 -20.31 -5.06 3.33
C TYR A 436 -20.26 -5.91 2.05
N ALA A 437 -20.56 -5.31 0.92
CA ALA A 437 -20.64 -6.01 -0.38
C ALA A 437 -19.33 -6.72 -0.76
N ASP A 438 -18.19 -6.09 -0.48
CA ASP A 438 -16.86 -6.68 -0.70
C ASP A 438 -16.65 -7.94 0.13
N GLY A 439 -17.05 -7.91 1.42
CA GLY A 439 -16.98 -9.06 2.33
C GLY A 439 -17.92 -10.18 1.90
N MET A 440 -19.14 -9.85 1.51
CA MET A 440 -20.07 -10.84 1.00
C MET A 440 -19.53 -11.53 -0.25
N TRP A 441 -19.02 -10.77 -1.23
CA TRP A 441 -18.37 -11.36 -2.40
C TRP A 441 -17.21 -12.28 -2.01
N PHE A 442 -16.36 -11.85 -1.07
CA PHE A 442 -15.22 -12.66 -0.64
C PHE A 442 -15.63 -14.04 -0.14
N TYR A 443 -16.73 -14.14 0.63
CA TYR A 443 -17.21 -15.41 1.17
C TYR A 443 -18.06 -16.24 0.22
N THR A 444 -18.81 -15.61 -0.67
CA THR A 444 -19.81 -16.27 -1.52
C THR A 444 -19.40 -16.39 -2.99
N ARG A 445 -18.44 -15.59 -3.43
CA ARG A 445 -18.05 -15.41 -4.85
C ARG A 445 -19.22 -14.95 -5.73
N ARG A 446 -20.27 -14.41 -5.12
CA ARG A 446 -21.41 -13.84 -5.83
C ARG A 446 -21.27 -12.33 -5.95
N ASN A 447 -21.66 -11.82 -7.12
CA ASN A 447 -21.82 -10.38 -7.28
C ASN A 447 -22.77 -9.84 -6.23
N ALA A 448 -22.37 -8.79 -5.54
CA ALA A 448 -23.14 -8.12 -4.52
C ALA A 448 -23.40 -6.68 -4.98
N PRO A 449 -24.56 -6.40 -5.58
CA PRO A 449 -24.96 -5.04 -5.92
C PRO A 449 -24.92 -4.14 -4.67
N LEU A 450 -24.68 -2.87 -4.88
CA LEU A 450 -24.66 -1.91 -3.78
C LEU A 450 -26.05 -1.79 -3.16
N MET A 451 -26.10 -1.79 -1.84
CA MET A 451 -27.30 -1.45 -1.08
C MET A 451 -27.71 0.01 -1.31
N PRO A 452 -29.00 0.36 -1.18
CA PRO A 452 -29.44 1.75 -1.14
C PRO A 452 -28.66 2.56 -0.11
N ARG A 453 -28.28 3.77 -0.47
CA ARG A 453 -27.54 4.71 0.38
C ARG A 453 -28.39 5.95 0.64
N SER A 454 -28.28 6.50 1.82
CA SER A 454 -28.89 7.78 2.17
C SER A 454 -27.81 8.81 2.51
N SER A 455 -28.02 10.07 2.13
CA SER A 455 -27.34 11.20 2.76
C SER A 455 -28.03 11.54 4.08
N GLU A 456 -27.37 12.29 4.96
CA GLU A 456 -27.93 12.72 6.26
C GLU A 456 -29.28 13.47 6.11
N ASP A 457 -29.50 14.12 4.95
CA ASP A 457 -30.70 14.91 4.66
C ASP A 457 -31.77 14.14 3.85
N MET A 458 -31.57 12.85 3.51
CA MET A 458 -32.46 12.09 2.64
C MET A 458 -33.61 11.46 3.45
N ASN A 459 -34.83 11.88 3.19
CA ASN A 459 -36.03 11.27 3.75
C ASN A 459 -36.43 9.97 3.00
N ILE A 460 -37.48 9.28 3.49
CA ILE A 460 -37.95 8.01 2.91
C ILE A 460 -38.41 8.19 1.45
N GLU A 461 -39.04 9.33 1.12
CA GLU A 461 -39.49 9.63 -0.24
C GLU A 461 -38.31 9.76 -1.19
N GLY A 462 -37.26 10.48 -0.79
CA GLY A 462 -36.02 10.56 -1.55
C GLY A 462 -35.29 9.21 -1.73
N ILE A 463 -35.36 8.32 -0.73
CA ILE A 463 -34.85 6.94 -0.89
C ILE A 463 -35.71 6.18 -1.92
N ARG A 464 -37.03 6.29 -1.85
CA ARG A 464 -37.94 5.63 -2.78
C ARG A 464 -37.75 6.13 -4.23
N GLU A 465 -37.59 7.42 -4.42
CA GLU A 465 -37.37 8.01 -5.74
C GLU A 465 -35.99 7.61 -6.32
N ASN A 466 -34.90 7.70 -5.55
CA ASN A 466 -33.57 7.39 -6.01
C ASN A 466 -33.32 5.89 -6.25
N TYR A 467 -34.06 5.02 -5.58
CA TYR A 467 -33.94 3.56 -5.68
C TYR A 467 -35.27 2.92 -6.16
N ALA A 468 -35.98 3.62 -7.04
CA ALA A 468 -37.18 3.07 -7.68
C ALA A 468 -36.85 1.74 -8.40
N GLY A 469 -37.56 0.69 -8.08
CA GLY A 469 -37.33 -0.66 -8.61
C GLY A 469 -36.34 -1.51 -7.80
N TRP A 470 -35.73 -0.99 -6.73
CA TRP A 470 -35.02 -1.85 -5.76
C TRP A 470 -36.07 -2.67 -4.96
N PRO A 471 -35.83 -3.94 -4.70
CA PRO A 471 -34.66 -4.78 -4.91
C PRO A 471 -34.55 -5.44 -6.30
N GLY A 472 -35.33 -5.06 -7.27
CA GLY A 472 -35.37 -5.66 -8.60
C GLY A 472 -36.56 -6.62 -8.76
N ASP A 473 -36.59 -7.30 -9.91
CA ASP A 473 -37.69 -8.18 -10.34
C ASP A 473 -37.60 -9.63 -9.81
N LYS A 474 -36.50 -9.96 -9.16
CA LYS A 474 -36.19 -11.29 -8.61
C LYS A 474 -36.20 -11.25 -7.08
N PRO A 475 -36.45 -12.38 -6.40
CA PRO A 475 -36.22 -12.51 -4.97
C PRO A 475 -34.78 -12.14 -4.62
N GLY A 476 -34.58 -11.49 -3.50
CA GLY A 476 -33.27 -11.09 -3.02
C GLY A 476 -33.03 -11.48 -1.56
N TYR A 477 -31.79 -11.45 -1.16
CA TYR A 477 -31.36 -11.67 0.21
C TYR A 477 -30.40 -10.56 0.64
N ILE A 478 -30.53 -10.12 1.90
CA ILE A 478 -29.64 -9.13 2.50
C ILE A 478 -28.86 -9.81 3.60
N LEU A 479 -27.53 -9.88 3.47
CA LEU A 479 -26.63 -10.21 4.57
C LEU A 479 -26.19 -8.91 5.25
N TRP A 480 -26.69 -8.67 6.44
CA TRP A 480 -26.40 -7.50 7.25
C TRP A 480 -25.39 -7.87 8.33
N PHE A 481 -24.13 -7.44 8.17
CA PHE A 481 -23.09 -7.64 9.17
C PHE A 481 -23.23 -6.66 10.33
N LEU A 482 -22.92 -7.13 11.55
CA LEU A 482 -22.94 -6.35 12.78
C LEU A 482 -21.53 -6.34 13.43
N PRO A 483 -21.11 -5.23 14.08
CA PRO A 483 -21.77 -3.91 14.04
C PRO A 483 -21.69 -3.28 12.64
N ASN A 484 -22.71 -2.49 12.26
CA ASN A 484 -22.66 -1.72 11.02
C ASN A 484 -21.95 -0.39 11.22
N GLU A 485 -20.82 -0.19 10.55
CA GLU A 485 -20.05 1.05 10.59
C GLU A 485 -20.38 2.02 9.44
N PHE A 486 -21.05 1.53 8.38
CA PHE A 486 -21.43 2.36 7.23
C PHE A 486 -22.76 3.08 7.47
N LYS A 487 -22.72 4.21 8.17
CA LYS A 487 -23.90 5.03 8.50
C LYS A 487 -24.71 5.48 7.29
N HIS A 488 -24.10 5.52 6.11
CA HIS A 488 -24.75 5.92 4.86
C HIS A 488 -25.48 4.78 4.14
N VAL A 489 -25.38 3.53 4.60
CA VAL A 489 -26.15 2.41 4.04
C VAL A 489 -27.51 2.36 4.75
N VAL A 490 -28.58 2.32 3.94
CA VAL A 490 -29.95 2.29 4.47
C VAL A 490 -30.18 0.98 5.24
N PRO A 491 -30.54 1.04 6.54
CA PRO A 491 -30.72 -0.16 7.34
C PRO A 491 -32.01 -0.91 6.96
N PRO A 492 -32.06 -2.25 7.20
CA PRO A 492 -33.20 -3.10 6.83
C PRO A 492 -34.56 -2.63 7.34
N GLU A 493 -34.61 -2.01 8.53
CA GLU A 493 -35.85 -1.48 9.12
C GLU A 493 -36.45 -0.32 8.30
N ILE A 494 -35.57 0.47 7.65
CA ILE A 494 -36.02 1.53 6.75
C ILE A 494 -36.35 0.95 5.38
N LEU A 495 -35.55 -0.01 4.89
CA LEU A 495 -35.86 -0.72 3.63
C LEU A 495 -37.21 -1.41 3.68
N GLY A 496 -37.65 -1.91 4.83
CA GLY A 496 -38.97 -2.45 5.06
C GLY A 496 -40.15 -1.48 4.80
N LYS A 497 -39.86 -0.17 4.59
CA LYS A 497 -40.86 0.83 4.18
C LYS A 497 -40.99 0.97 2.65
N ILE A 498 -40.04 0.47 1.88
CA ILE A 498 -40.03 0.55 0.41
C ILE A 498 -40.06 -0.81 -0.28
N ALA A 499 -39.79 -1.91 0.42
CA ALA A 499 -39.84 -3.28 -0.05
C ALA A 499 -40.38 -4.20 1.06
N ASP A 500 -40.74 -5.43 0.72
CA ASP A 500 -41.10 -6.46 1.71
C ASP A 500 -39.80 -7.12 2.19
N VAL A 501 -39.46 -6.92 3.47
CA VAL A 501 -38.25 -7.39 4.13
C VAL A 501 -38.63 -8.28 5.29
N GLU A 502 -38.24 -9.56 5.22
CA GLU A 502 -38.54 -10.55 6.25
C GLU A 502 -37.26 -11.16 6.84
N LEU A 503 -37.25 -11.33 8.15
CA LEU A 503 -36.09 -11.92 8.86
C LEU A 503 -36.04 -13.43 8.59
N ILE A 504 -34.88 -13.93 8.13
CA ILE A 504 -34.61 -15.36 7.93
C ILE A 504 -33.73 -15.91 9.04
N PHE A 505 -32.66 -15.18 9.41
CA PHE A 505 -31.69 -15.63 10.37
C PHE A 505 -31.13 -14.45 11.17
N ALA A 506 -30.87 -14.64 12.46
CA ALA A 506 -30.25 -13.64 13.32
C ALA A 506 -29.18 -14.26 14.21
N SER A 507 -28.06 -13.55 14.35
CA SER A 507 -26.96 -13.83 15.28
C SER A 507 -26.35 -12.50 15.78
N ASP A 508 -25.46 -12.59 16.77
CA ASP A 508 -24.79 -11.40 17.34
C ASP A 508 -23.92 -10.64 16.32
N ASN A 509 -23.43 -11.33 15.27
CA ASN A 509 -22.47 -10.77 14.30
C ASN A 509 -23.05 -10.58 12.89
N GLY A 510 -24.30 -11.01 12.64
CA GLY A 510 -24.91 -10.89 11.33
C GLY A 510 -26.36 -11.35 11.29
N VAL A 511 -27.13 -10.70 10.44
CA VAL A 511 -28.56 -10.96 10.23
C VAL A 511 -28.81 -11.17 8.74
N ILE A 512 -29.72 -12.09 8.40
CA ILE A 512 -30.12 -12.35 7.02
C ILE A 512 -31.60 -12.07 6.87
N TYR A 513 -31.96 -11.30 5.86
CA TYR A 513 -33.33 -11.02 5.47
C TYR A 513 -33.60 -11.52 4.04
N SER A 514 -34.81 -11.95 3.76
CA SER A 514 -35.34 -11.97 2.39
C SER A 514 -35.82 -10.58 2.01
N VAL A 515 -35.80 -10.26 0.73
CA VAL A 515 -36.31 -8.99 0.22
C VAL A 515 -36.99 -9.18 -1.12
N GLN A 516 -38.17 -8.58 -1.27
CA GLN A 516 -38.96 -8.60 -2.51
C GLN A 516 -39.53 -7.21 -2.79
N ALA A 517 -39.70 -6.89 -4.08
CA ALA A 517 -40.37 -5.68 -4.45
C ALA A 517 -41.85 -5.74 -3.99
N ARG A 518 -42.36 -4.64 -3.47
CA ARG A 518 -43.79 -4.53 -3.22
C ARG A 518 -44.56 -4.48 -4.53
N PRO A 519 -45.69 -5.18 -4.62
CA PRO A 519 -46.51 -5.20 -5.83
C PRO A 519 -47.05 -3.81 -6.23
#